data_811450288a330e1e17f3bf833d27cd9a
#
_entry.id   811450288a330e1e17f3bf833d27cd9a
#
_cell.length_a   1.000
_cell.length_b   1.000
_cell.length_c   1.000
_cell.angle_alpha   90.00
_cell.angle_beta   90.00
_cell.angle_gamma   90.00
#
_symmetry.space_group_name_H-M   'P 1'
#
loop_
_entity.id
_entity.type
_entity.pdbx_description
1 polymer ?
#
loop_
_entity_poly.entity_id
_entity_poly.type
_entity_poly.pdbx_seq_one_letter_code
_entity_poly.pdbx_strand_id
1 'polypeptide(L)'
;MRLPCRPRRRASSRRLLLAAALVIGMVFERFRQSAILGYLIAGMLLGPGVLNIIDSDSGVPLIAELGVSLLLFAIGLEFSARRLIKLGPAAGIGGMLQVSITLALGALVCVVIGLELKSALAVGATIALSSTACVLRLLIERAEFDSVHGRTALGILLLQDGAVVPLVLFVTMLTEDGGLGAVG
;
A
#
# COMPACT_ATOMS: atom_id res chain seq x y z
N MET A 1 25.73 9.48 -31.32
CA MET A 1 24.59 9.69 -32.20
C MET A 1 23.44 8.80 -31.71
N ARG A 2 22.52 9.34 -30.87
CA ARG A 2 21.43 8.55 -30.29
C ARG A 2 20.19 8.73 -31.16
N LEU A 3 19.72 7.62 -31.77
CA LEU A 3 18.54 7.61 -32.60
C LEU A 3 17.29 8.01 -31.80
N PRO A 4 16.38 8.83 -32.33
CA PRO A 4 15.18 9.27 -31.61
C PRO A 4 14.23 8.09 -31.42
N CYS A 5 13.93 7.79 -30.14
CA CYS A 5 13.03 6.73 -29.71
C CYS A 5 11.61 6.98 -30.26
N ARG A 6 11.07 6.04 -31.02
CA ARG A 6 9.79 6.13 -31.77
C ARG A 6 8.60 6.37 -30.83
N PRO A 7 7.86 7.48 -30.96
CA PRO A 7 6.70 7.81 -30.13
C PRO A 7 5.54 6.79 -30.24
N ARG A 8 5.45 6.05 -31.35
CA ARG A 8 4.41 5.03 -31.59
C ARG A 8 4.48 3.82 -30.63
N ARG A 9 5.65 3.37 -30.20
CA ARG A 9 5.79 2.25 -29.26
C ARG A 9 5.24 2.59 -27.88
N ARG A 10 5.48 3.81 -27.41
CA ARG A 10 5.03 4.27 -26.06
C ARG A 10 3.49 4.29 -25.92
N ALA A 11 2.78 4.73 -26.98
CA ALA A 11 1.32 4.74 -26.97
C ALA A 11 0.71 3.33 -27.03
N SER A 12 1.37 2.41 -27.75
CA SER A 12 0.95 1.02 -27.86
C SER A 12 1.11 0.26 -26.55
N SER A 13 2.23 0.43 -25.85
CA SER A 13 2.50 -0.22 -24.56
C SER A 13 1.51 0.22 -23.46
N ARG A 14 1.14 1.51 -23.44
CA ARG A 14 0.13 2.02 -22.51
C ARG A 14 -1.26 1.44 -22.78
N ARG A 15 -1.66 1.32 -24.03
CA ARG A 15 -2.95 0.70 -24.40
C ARG A 15 -2.99 -0.78 -24.06
N LEU A 16 -1.90 -1.49 -24.30
CA LEU A 16 -1.75 -2.90 -23.92
C LEU A 16 -1.86 -3.09 -22.39
N LEU A 17 -1.19 -2.23 -21.61
CA LEU A 17 -1.27 -2.27 -20.17
C LEU A 17 -2.69 -2.05 -19.66
N LEU A 18 -3.35 -1.01 -20.16
CA LEU A 18 -4.73 -0.71 -19.79
C LEU A 18 -5.69 -1.83 -20.20
N ALA A 19 -5.54 -2.36 -21.40
CA ALA A 19 -6.37 -3.47 -21.88
C ALA A 19 -6.15 -4.75 -21.06
N ALA A 20 -4.89 -5.09 -20.74
CA ALA A 20 -4.58 -6.24 -19.92
C ALA A 20 -5.06 -6.06 -18.49
N ALA A 21 -4.87 -4.88 -17.88
CA ALA A 21 -5.38 -4.58 -16.55
C ALA A 21 -6.91 -4.71 -16.51
N LEU A 22 -7.63 -4.17 -17.50
CA LEU A 22 -9.08 -4.30 -17.59
C LEU A 22 -9.52 -5.76 -17.73
N VAL A 23 -8.90 -6.52 -18.63
CA VAL A 23 -9.27 -7.93 -18.84
C VAL A 23 -8.99 -8.78 -17.60
N ILE A 24 -7.80 -8.65 -17.00
CA ILE A 24 -7.44 -9.40 -15.81
C ILE A 24 -8.29 -8.94 -14.63
N GLY A 25 -8.53 -7.65 -14.47
CA GLY A 25 -9.43 -7.11 -13.44
C GLY A 25 -10.85 -7.69 -13.56
N MET A 26 -11.45 -7.70 -14.76
CA MET A 26 -12.78 -8.30 -15.00
C MET A 26 -12.80 -9.80 -14.71
N VAL A 27 -11.73 -10.53 -15.04
CA VAL A 27 -11.63 -11.96 -14.72
C VAL A 27 -11.65 -12.16 -13.21
N PHE A 28 -10.88 -11.37 -12.44
CA PHE A 28 -10.84 -11.46 -10.99
C PHE A 28 -12.21 -11.10 -10.36
N GLU A 29 -12.90 -10.08 -10.85
CA GLU A 29 -14.25 -9.74 -10.41
C GLU A 29 -15.25 -10.88 -10.66
N ARG A 30 -15.12 -11.57 -11.80
CA ARG A 30 -15.97 -12.72 -12.09
C ARG A 30 -15.76 -13.88 -11.11
N PHE A 31 -14.56 -14.03 -10.57
CA PHE A 31 -14.26 -14.98 -9.50
C PHE A 31 -14.54 -14.43 -8.09
N ARG A 32 -15.24 -13.30 -7.98
CA ARG A 32 -15.52 -12.60 -6.72
C ARG A 32 -14.25 -12.20 -5.94
N GLN A 33 -13.15 -12.03 -6.67
CA GLN A 33 -11.90 -11.51 -6.14
C GLN A 33 -11.78 -10.01 -6.39
N SER A 34 -10.94 -9.33 -5.60
CA SER A 34 -10.73 -7.89 -5.77
C SER A 34 -10.07 -7.59 -7.13
N ALA A 35 -10.64 -6.65 -7.89
CA ALA A 35 -10.02 -6.15 -9.13
C ALA A 35 -8.60 -5.60 -8.91
N ILE A 36 -8.28 -5.12 -7.70
CA ILE A 36 -6.96 -4.62 -7.32
C ILE A 36 -5.90 -5.72 -7.47
N LEU A 37 -6.23 -6.97 -7.05
CA LEU A 37 -5.33 -8.11 -7.25
C LEU A 37 -5.08 -8.36 -8.74
N GLY A 38 -6.12 -8.24 -9.57
CA GLY A 38 -6.01 -8.34 -11.02
C GLY A 38 -5.06 -7.29 -11.60
N TYR A 39 -5.16 -6.05 -11.16
CA TYR A 39 -4.29 -4.96 -11.61
C TYR A 39 -2.84 -5.14 -11.18
N LEU A 40 -2.61 -5.62 -9.94
CA LEU A 40 -1.26 -5.93 -9.46
C LEU A 40 -0.62 -7.05 -10.26
N ILE A 41 -1.35 -8.14 -10.54
CA ILE A 41 -0.86 -9.25 -11.35
C ILE A 41 -0.60 -8.79 -12.79
N ALA A 42 -1.50 -7.99 -13.38
CA ALA A 42 -1.28 -7.42 -14.71
C ALA A 42 0.01 -6.58 -14.76
N GLY A 43 0.23 -5.72 -13.76
CA GLY A 43 1.43 -4.89 -13.66
C GLY A 43 2.70 -5.73 -13.48
N MET A 44 2.65 -6.78 -12.66
CA MET A 44 3.77 -7.70 -12.44
C MET A 44 4.12 -8.49 -13.72
N LEU A 45 3.12 -8.99 -14.43
CA LEU A 45 3.33 -9.78 -15.65
C LEU A 45 3.87 -8.94 -16.79
N LEU A 46 3.34 -7.73 -16.99
CA LEU A 46 3.72 -6.85 -18.11
C LEU A 46 4.94 -5.99 -17.79
N GLY A 47 5.28 -5.87 -16.52
CA GLY A 47 6.41 -5.09 -16.03
C GLY A 47 7.77 -5.69 -16.35
N PRO A 48 8.84 -5.00 -15.97
CA PRO A 48 10.23 -5.40 -16.27
C PRO A 48 10.65 -6.71 -15.58
N GLY A 49 9.87 -7.18 -14.61
CA GLY A 49 10.19 -8.39 -13.86
C GLY A 49 9.87 -9.71 -14.57
N VAL A 50 8.92 -9.74 -15.52
CA VAL A 50 8.48 -10.98 -16.20
C VAL A 50 8.54 -10.85 -17.71
N LEU A 51 7.62 -10.11 -18.31
CA LEU A 51 7.52 -10.02 -19.77
C LEU A 51 8.31 -8.84 -20.37
N ASN A 52 8.71 -7.90 -19.55
CA ASN A 52 9.46 -6.70 -19.95
C ASN A 52 8.84 -5.96 -21.17
N ILE A 53 7.50 -5.94 -21.25
CA ILE A 53 6.77 -5.27 -22.33
C ILE A 53 6.72 -3.76 -22.09
N ILE A 54 6.82 -3.37 -20.80
CA ILE A 54 6.75 -1.98 -20.35
C ILE A 54 8.12 -1.56 -19.85
N ASP A 55 8.78 -0.69 -20.61
CA ASP A 55 10.04 -0.09 -20.21
C ASP A 55 9.81 0.91 -19.06
N SER A 56 10.79 1.01 -18.16
CA SER A 56 10.81 1.99 -17.07
C SER A 56 10.68 3.44 -17.56
N ASP A 57 11.07 3.70 -18.80
CA ASP A 57 10.98 5.01 -19.49
C ASP A 57 9.60 5.31 -20.12
N SER A 58 8.62 4.44 -19.95
CA SER A 58 7.31 4.54 -20.61
C SER A 58 6.39 5.66 -20.09
N GLY A 59 6.82 6.43 -19.07
CA GLY A 59 6.02 7.45 -18.39
C GLY A 59 4.94 6.85 -17.47
N VAL A 60 4.92 5.53 -17.28
CA VAL A 60 4.07 4.83 -16.30
C VAL A 60 4.45 5.25 -14.88
N PRO A 61 5.75 5.39 -14.51
CA PRO A 61 6.14 5.85 -13.18
C PRO A 61 5.52 7.21 -12.81
N LEU A 62 5.50 8.16 -13.73
CA LEU A 62 4.92 9.48 -13.50
C LEU A 62 3.41 9.41 -13.20
N ILE A 63 2.68 8.56 -13.95
CA ILE A 63 1.24 8.35 -13.73
C ILE A 63 1.01 7.63 -12.38
N ALA A 64 1.86 6.68 -12.04
CA ALA A 64 1.81 5.98 -10.76
C ALA A 64 2.04 6.94 -9.58
N GLU A 65 3.04 7.81 -9.68
CA GLU A 65 3.35 8.84 -8.67
C GLU A 65 2.18 9.82 -8.48
N LEU A 66 1.56 10.27 -9.57
CA LEU A 66 0.33 11.07 -9.50
C LEU A 66 -0.81 10.31 -8.86
N GLY A 67 -0.98 9.02 -9.20
CA GLY A 67 -2.00 8.16 -8.60
C GLY A 67 -1.81 7.99 -7.09
N VAL A 68 -0.58 7.73 -6.64
CA VAL A 68 -0.23 7.64 -5.21
C VAL A 68 -0.47 8.98 -4.50
N SER A 69 -0.06 10.10 -5.11
CA SER A 69 -0.27 11.44 -4.54
C SER A 69 -1.76 11.76 -4.37
N LEU A 70 -2.58 11.43 -5.37
CA LEU A 70 -4.04 11.59 -5.30
C LEU A 70 -4.67 10.65 -4.26
N LEU A 71 -4.18 9.43 -4.15
CA LEU A 71 -4.63 8.48 -3.13
C LEU A 71 -4.33 8.98 -1.73
N LEU A 72 -3.10 9.44 -1.48
CA LEU A 72 -2.70 10.03 -0.20
C LEU A 72 -3.51 11.29 0.13
N PHE A 73 -3.78 12.12 -0.86
CA PHE A 73 -4.64 13.29 -0.70
C PHE A 73 -6.08 12.88 -0.33
N ALA A 74 -6.65 11.89 -1.02
CA ALA A 74 -7.99 11.38 -0.73
C ALA A 74 -8.08 10.80 0.69
N ILE A 75 -7.10 9.99 1.10
CA ILE A 75 -7.00 9.46 2.47
C ILE A 75 -6.87 10.61 3.48
N GLY A 76 -6.06 11.62 3.18
CA GLY A 76 -5.91 12.81 4.04
C GLY A 76 -7.21 13.59 4.22
N LEU A 77 -8.05 13.70 3.18
CA LEU A 77 -9.38 14.32 3.27
C LEU A 77 -10.37 13.48 4.07
N GLU A 78 -10.29 12.17 3.96
CA GLU A 78 -11.16 11.23 4.67
C GLU A 78 -10.79 11.10 6.15
N PHE A 79 -9.52 11.39 6.46
CA PHE A 79 -9.00 11.37 7.82
C PHE A 79 -9.62 12.48 8.66
N SER A 80 -10.54 12.12 9.52
CA SER A 80 -11.18 13.03 10.45
C SER A 80 -10.86 12.63 11.89
N ALA A 81 -10.00 13.41 12.56
CA ALA A 81 -9.69 13.24 13.98
C ALA A 81 -10.96 13.24 14.86
N ARG A 82 -12.02 13.99 14.45
CA ARG A 82 -13.32 13.98 15.14
C ARG A 82 -14.02 12.63 15.05
N ARG A 83 -13.86 11.90 13.92
CA ARG A 83 -14.41 10.53 13.78
C ARG A 83 -13.69 9.57 14.72
N LEU A 84 -12.35 9.66 14.77
CA LEU A 84 -11.53 8.83 15.65
C LEU A 84 -11.93 9.00 17.12
N ILE A 85 -12.12 10.24 17.58
CA ILE A 85 -12.54 10.54 18.96
C ILE A 85 -13.95 9.97 19.25
N LYS A 86 -14.86 10.01 18.26
CA LYS A 86 -16.23 9.48 18.41
C LYS A 86 -16.31 7.95 18.46
N LEU A 87 -15.31 7.23 17.93
CA LEU A 87 -15.26 5.77 17.97
C LEU A 87 -14.90 5.19 19.34
N GLY A 88 -14.48 6.07 20.25
CA GLY A 88 -14.25 5.73 21.65
C GLY A 88 -12.88 5.11 21.92
N PRO A 89 -12.54 4.92 23.20
CA PRO A 89 -11.22 4.46 23.63
C PRO A 89 -10.89 3.03 23.15
N ALA A 90 -11.90 2.19 22.95
CA ALA A 90 -11.71 0.81 22.50
C ALA A 90 -11.03 0.71 21.12
N ALA A 91 -11.42 1.57 20.18
CA ALA A 91 -10.81 1.62 18.86
C ALA A 91 -9.39 2.19 18.91
N GLY A 92 -9.16 3.22 19.72
CA GLY A 92 -7.84 3.84 19.88
C GLY A 92 -6.84 2.88 20.56
N ILE A 93 -7.21 2.30 21.69
CA ILE A 93 -6.35 1.35 22.43
C ILE A 93 -6.15 0.09 21.60
N GLY A 94 -7.23 -0.45 20.99
CA GLY A 94 -7.17 -1.64 20.15
C GLY A 94 -6.25 -1.45 18.95
N GLY A 95 -6.31 -0.30 18.27
CA GLY A 95 -5.45 0.02 17.14
C GLY A 95 -3.99 0.20 17.54
N MET A 96 -3.71 0.93 18.63
CA MET A 96 -2.34 1.06 19.14
C MET A 96 -1.75 -0.29 19.53
N LEU A 97 -2.51 -1.12 20.24
CA LEU A 97 -2.07 -2.45 20.64
C LEU A 97 -1.84 -3.35 19.42
N GLN A 98 -2.74 -3.33 18.45
CA GLN A 98 -2.62 -4.12 17.21
C GLN A 98 -1.36 -3.70 16.43
N VAL A 99 -1.14 -2.40 16.16
CA VAL A 99 0.04 -1.91 15.45
C VAL A 99 1.32 -2.31 16.18
N SER A 100 1.38 -2.11 17.50
CA SER A 100 2.57 -2.42 18.29
C SER A 100 2.88 -3.91 18.32
N ILE A 101 1.88 -4.76 18.54
CA ILE A 101 2.05 -6.22 18.58
C ILE A 101 2.46 -6.74 17.19
N THR A 102 1.79 -6.29 16.13
CA THR A 102 2.08 -6.76 14.77
C THR A 102 3.47 -6.31 14.32
N LEU A 103 3.87 -5.08 14.63
CA LEU A 103 5.22 -4.57 14.39
C LEU A 103 6.25 -5.43 15.13
N ALA A 104 6.06 -5.66 16.43
CA ALA A 104 6.99 -6.44 17.25
C ALA A 104 7.12 -7.89 16.75
N LEU A 105 6.00 -8.54 16.45
CA LEU A 105 6.00 -9.91 15.93
C LEU A 105 6.63 -9.99 14.53
N GLY A 106 6.30 -9.05 13.65
CA GLY A 106 6.89 -8.98 12.31
C GLY A 106 8.41 -8.75 12.37
N ALA A 107 8.86 -7.83 13.21
CA ALA A 107 10.28 -7.59 13.43
C ALA A 107 10.98 -8.81 14.04
N LEU A 108 10.36 -9.48 15.03
CA LEU A 108 10.90 -10.68 15.65
C LEU A 108 11.11 -11.80 14.62
N VAL A 109 10.11 -12.05 13.77
CA VAL A 109 10.22 -13.05 12.70
C VAL A 109 11.37 -12.71 11.76
N CYS A 110 11.50 -11.44 11.36
CA CYS A 110 12.58 -10.99 10.48
C CYS A 110 13.97 -11.17 11.11
N VAL A 111 14.12 -10.89 12.41
CA VAL A 111 15.37 -11.11 13.14
C VAL A 111 15.72 -12.60 13.21
N VAL A 112 14.72 -13.46 13.48
CA VAL A 112 14.91 -14.92 13.51
C VAL A 112 15.36 -15.47 12.15
N ILE A 113 14.91 -14.87 11.04
CA ILE A 113 15.34 -15.23 9.68
C ILE A 113 16.74 -14.70 9.36
N GLY A 114 17.30 -13.82 10.21
CA GLY A 114 18.66 -13.30 10.05
C GLY A 114 18.76 -11.90 9.47
N LEU A 115 17.65 -11.13 9.42
CA LEU A 115 17.71 -9.73 9.03
C LEU A 115 18.27 -8.88 10.17
N GLU A 116 18.99 -7.82 9.80
CA GLU A 116 19.42 -6.80 10.77
C GLU A 116 18.20 -6.13 11.44
N LEU A 117 18.38 -5.74 12.71
CA LEU A 117 17.30 -5.16 13.50
C LEU A 117 16.63 -3.95 12.83
N LYS A 118 17.42 -3.06 12.17
CA LYS A 118 16.88 -1.90 11.45
C LYS A 118 15.95 -2.32 10.31
N SER A 119 16.38 -3.27 9.48
CA SER A 119 15.59 -3.82 8.39
C SER A 119 14.36 -4.59 8.91
N ALA A 120 14.53 -5.34 9.99
CA ALA A 120 13.46 -6.09 10.64
C ALA A 120 12.35 -5.16 11.16
N LEU A 121 12.72 -4.04 11.80
CA LEU A 121 11.77 -3.03 12.25
C LEU A 121 11.04 -2.36 11.10
N ALA A 122 11.73 -2.04 9.99
CA ALA A 122 11.11 -1.48 8.80
C ALA A 122 10.08 -2.42 8.17
N VAL A 123 10.41 -3.71 8.05
CA VAL A 123 9.49 -4.74 7.57
C VAL A 123 8.31 -4.92 8.53
N GLY A 124 8.58 -4.98 9.84
CA GLY A 124 7.56 -5.07 10.88
C GLY A 124 6.58 -3.90 10.83
N ALA A 125 7.07 -2.66 10.66
CA ALA A 125 6.24 -1.47 10.49
C ALA A 125 5.35 -1.56 9.25
N THR A 126 5.88 -2.06 8.14
CA THR A 126 5.12 -2.25 6.89
C THR A 126 4.01 -3.29 7.06
N ILE A 127 4.30 -4.41 7.73
CA ILE A 127 3.32 -5.49 7.97
C ILE A 127 2.24 -5.05 8.98
N ALA A 128 2.56 -4.11 9.89
CA ALA A 128 1.61 -3.63 10.89
C ALA A 128 0.44 -2.85 10.30
N LEU A 129 0.59 -2.33 9.08
CA LEU A 129 -0.45 -1.59 8.38
C LEU A 129 -1.36 -2.54 7.60
N SER A 130 -2.67 -2.33 7.72
CA SER A 130 -3.70 -3.10 7.01
C SER A 130 -4.26 -2.32 5.83
N SER A 131 -4.91 -3.02 4.90
CA SER A 131 -5.61 -2.38 3.78
C SER A 131 -7.02 -1.96 4.19
N THR A 132 -7.22 -0.67 4.40
CA THR A 132 -8.53 -0.06 4.70
C THR A 132 -9.55 -0.39 3.62
N ALA A 133 -9.16 -0.34 2.33
CA ALA A 133 -10.04 -0.65 1.22
C ALA A 133 -10.56 -2.10 1.22
N CYS A 134 -9.69 -3.08 1.55
CA CYS A 134 -10.10 -4.48 1.61
C CYS A 134 -11.07 -4.75 2.75
N VAL A 135 -10.78 -4.21 3.94
CA VAL A 135 -11.65 -4.41 5.12
C VAL A 135 -13.00 -3.72 4.93
N LEU A 136 -12.98 -2.48 4.42
CA LEU A 136 -14.21 -1.73 4.13
C LEU A 136 -15.11 -2.48 3.16
N ARG A 137 -14.55 -3.00 2.07
CA ARG A 137 -15.29 -3.81 1.09
C ARG A 137 -15.92 -5.03 1.75
N LEU A 138 -15.15 -5.76 2.57
CA LEU A 138 -15.65 -6.95 3.27
C LEU A 138 -16.79 -6.63 4.22
N LEU A 139 -16.71 -5.51 4.97
CA LEU A 139 -17.76 -5.06 5.87
C LEU A 139 -19.04 -4.70 5.13
N ILE A 140 -18.92 -4.06 3.95
CA ILE A 140 -20.06 -3.72 3.10
C ILE A 140 -20.70 -4.99 2.53
N GLU A 141 -19.91 -5.91 1.98
CA GLU A 141 -20.39 -7.18 1.41
C GLU A 141 -21.13 -8.05 2.45
N ARG A 142 -20.73 -7.97 3.73
CA ARG A 142 -21.37 -8.68 4.83
C ARG A 142 -22.50 -7.93 5.51
N ALA A 143 -22.80 -6.69 5.08
CA ALA A 143 -23.74 -5.78 5.74
C ALA A 143 -23.43 -5.55 7.24
N GLU A 144 -22.15 -5.60 7.61
CA GLU A 144 -21.67 -5.44 9.00
C GLU A 144 -21.07 -4.05 9.27
N PHE A 145 -21.21 -3.12 8.34
CA PHE A 145 -20.62 -1.78 8.43
C PHE A 145 -21.06 -1.03 9.71
N ASP A 146 -22.35 -1.12 10.06
CA ASP A 146 -22.93 -0.46 11.24
C ASP A 146 -22.90 -1.32 12.50
N SER A 147 -22.35 -2.54 12.43
CA SER A 147 -22.19 -3.42 13.59
C SER A 147 -21.15 -2.88 14.56
N VAL A 148 -21.17 -3.36 15.81
CA VAL A 148 -20.14 -3.03 16.82
C VAL A 148 -18.75 -3.44 16.32
N HIS A 149 -18.65 -4.62 15.69
CA HIS A 149 -17.40 -5.11 15.12
C HIS A 149 -16.91 -4.23 13.96
N GLY A 150 -17.83 -3.87 13.04
CA GLY A 150 -17.51 -3.02 11.89
C GLY A 150 -17.02 -1.64 12.33
N ARG A 151 -17.69 -1.01 13.28
CA ARG A 151 -17.28 0.30 13.81
C ARG A 151 -15.93 0.24 14.52
N THR A 152 -15.66 -0.82 15.28
CA THR A 152 -14.36 -1.01 15.95
C THR A 152 -13.26 -1.25 14.92
N ALA A 153 -13.50 -2.10 13.92
CA ALA A 153 -12.55 -2.34 12.82
C ALA A 153 -12.22 -1.06 12.07
N LEU A 154 -13.24 -0.26 11.72
CA LEU A 154 -13.04 1.05 11.08
C LEU A 154 -12.22 2.00 11.95
N GLY A 155 -12.45 2.00 13.26
CA GLY A 155 -11.69 2.80 14.20
C GLY A 155 -10.21 2.42 14.25
N ILE A 156 -9.92 1.13 14.24
CA ILE A 156 -8.55 0.60 14.18
C ILE A 156 -7.89 1.00 12.87
N LEU A 157 -8.57 0.84 11.74
CA LEU A 157 -8.06 1.22 10.41
C LEU A 157 -7.75 2.72 10.31
N LEU A 158 -8.67 3.58 10.81
CA LEU A 158 -8.44 5.02 10.85
C LEU A 158 -7.22 5.40 11.70
N LEU A 159 -6.99 4.68 12.80
CA LEU A 159 -5.80 4.89 13.61
C LEU A 159 -4.54 4.43 12.87
N GLN A 160 -4.60 3.30 12.17
CA GLN A 160 -3.48 2.82 11.34
C GLN A 160 -3.13 3.81 10.23
N ASP A 161 -4.13 4.35 9.53
CA ASP A 161 -3.94 5.36 8.49
C ASP A 161 -3.26 6.63 9.07
N GLY A 162 -3.64 7.03 10.29
CA GLY A 162 -2.95 8.10 11.01
C GLY A 162 -1.53 7.73 11.46
N ALA A 163 -1.28 6.45 11.76
CA ALA A 163 0.02 5.94 12.17
C ALA A 163 1.01 5.79 11.01
N VAL A 164 0.55 5.83 9.76
CA VAL A 164 1.42 5.75 8.57
C VAL A 164 2.51 6.83 8.62
N VAL A 165 2.13 8.07 8.91
CA VAL A 165 3.08 9.20 8.93
C VAL A 165 4.19 9.01 9.97
N PRO A 166 3.89 8.79 11.27
CA PRO A 166 4.95 8.55 12.24
C PRO A 166 5.75 7.26 11.98
N LEU A 167 5.14 6.20 11.42
CA LEU A 167 5.87 4.98 11.06
C LEU A 167 6.82 5.19 9.89
N VAL A 168 6.42 5.95 8.87
CA VAL A 168 7.31 6.30 7.74
C VAL A 168 8.47 7.14 8.25
N LEU A 169 8.24 8.15 9.08
CA LEU A 169 9.30 8.95 9.68
C LEU A 169 10.23 8.10 10.55
N PHE A 170 9.69 7.16 11.32
CA PHE A 170 10.48 6.24 12.12
C PHE A 170 11.40 5.36 11.24
N VAL A 171 10.87 4.81 10.15
CA VAL A 171 11.64 3.99 9.20
C VAL A 171 12.71 4.83 8.49
N THR A 172 12.40 6.05 8.05
CA THR A 172 13.39 6.92 7.41
C THR A 172 14.51 7.29 8.36
N MET A 173 14.22 7.62 9.61
CA MET A 173 15.26 7.88 10.63
C MET A 173 16.17 6.66 10.84
N LEU A 174 15.61 5.45 10.87
CA LEU A 174 16.40 4.23 11.00
C LEU A 174 17.37 4.01 9.82
N THR A 175 16.98 4.46 8.62
CA THR A 175 17.79 4.32 7.40
C THR A 175 18.81 5.43 7.23
N GLU A 176 18.52 6.67 7.66
CA GLU A 176 19.41 7.82 7.55
C GLU A 176 20.62 7.73 8.47
N ASP A 177 20.51 7.12 9.64
CA ASP A 177 21.68 6.86 10.52
C ASP A 177 22.75 5.95 9.87
N GLY A 178 22.44 5.31 8.74
CA GLY A 178 23.39 4.55 7.92
C GLY A 178 23.98 5.29 6.71
N GLY A 179 23.44 6.47 6.35
CA GLY A 179 23.73 7.14 5.07
C GLY A 179 24.56 8.42 5.11
N LEU A 180 24.77 9.03 6.26
CA LEU A 180 25.56 10.26 6.36
C LEU A 180 27.10 10.04 6.36
N GLY A 181 27.53 8.77 6.31
CA GLY A 181 28.96 8.40 6.23
C GLY A 181 29.50 8.11 4.83
N ALA A 182 28.67 8.15 3.77
CA ALA A 182 29.07 7.73 2.42
C ALA A 182 29.17 8.86 1.38
N VAL A 183 29.11 10.12 1.79
CA VAL A 183 29.39 11.28 0.93
C VAL A 183 30.48 12.11 1.56
N GLY A 184 31.71 11.60 1.46
CA GLY A 184 32.97 12.25 1.78
C GLY A 184 34.01 11.87 0.76
#